data_1641b4deddd24d3176504aae9a6174bc
#
_entry.id   1641b4deddd24d3176504aae9a6174bc
#
_cell.length_a   1.000
_cell.length_b   1.000
_cell.length_c   1.000
_cell.angle_alpha   90.00
_cell.angle_beta   90.00
_cell.angle_gamma   90.00
#
_symmetry.space_group_name_H-M   'P 1'
#
loop_
_entity.id
_entity.type
_entity.pdbx_description
1 polymer ?
#
loop_
_entity_poly.entity_id
_entity_poly.type
_entity_poly.pdbx_seq_one_letter_code
_entity_poly.pdbx_strand_id
1 'polypeptide(L)'
;MRRSTVLLLFVLLLSIAGCTSGPMESREGNVKVTLPARQETVTFGKQADGSWKGSIRTTGSARAWEATVSWEAMRQLSPDLLTSLGQGSFMTSAGAPEFGAFDQTLMLASAASEPVPEGKGILRIFITSMKDGSQQDIVDIPLTLRVGQ
;
A
#
# COMPACT_ATOMS: atom_id res chain seq x y z
N MET A 1 9.82 -62.44 -31.02
CA MET A 1 8.95 -61.74 -30.08
C MET A 1 9.64 -60.45 -29.62
N ARG A 2 9.30 -59.28 -30.18
CA ARG A 2 9.85 -58.00 -29.81
C ARG A 2 8.86 -57.30 -28.91
N ARG A 3 9.22 -57.05 -27.65
CA ARG A 3 8.42 -56.30 -26.69
C ARG A 3 8.77 -54.81 -26.85
N SER A 4 7.87 -54.01 -27.40
CA SER A 4 7.97 -52.56 -27.46
C SER A 4 7.53 -51.99 -26.10
N THR A 5 8.48 -51.37 -25.42
CA THR A 5 8.21 -50.62 -24.17
C THR A 5 7.83 -49.21 -24.59
N VAL A 6 6.57 -48.83 -24.41
CA VAL A 6 6.06 -47.46 -24.61
C VAL A 6 6.40 -46.69 -23.32
N LEU A 7 7.33 -45.76 -23.45
CA LEU A 7 7.68 -44.80 -22.38
C LEU A 7 6.67 -43.65 -22.41
N LEU A 8 5.74 -43.64 -21.43
CA LEU A 8 4.74 -42.62 -21.25
C LEU A 8 5.42 -41.43 -20.54
N LEU A 9 5.77 -40.40 -21.28
CA LEU A 9 6.33 -39.14 -20.74
C LEU A 9 5.20 -38.32 -20.14
N PHE A 10 5.05 -38.37 -18.82
CA PHE A 10 4.12 -37.51 -18.09
C PHE A 10 4.75 -36.09 -17.96
N VAL A 11 4.34 -35.17 -18.84
CA VAL A 11 4.70 -33.75 -18.69
C VAL A 11 3.84 -33.16 -17.59
N LEU A 12 4.42 -32.99 -16.42
CA LEU A 12 3.80 -32.31 -15.30
C LEU A 12 3.84 -30.79 -15.57
N LEU A 13 2.77 -30.24 -16.14
CA LEU A 13 2.56 -28.79 -16.23
C LEU A 13 2.36 -28.24 -14.81
N LEU A 14 3.43 -27.73 -14.19
CA LEU A 14 3.33 -26.87 -13.02
C LEU A 14 2.65 -25.57 -13.44
N SER A 15 1.36 -25.49 -13.24
CA SER A 15 0.61 -24.22 -13.28
C SER A 15 1.08 -23.38 -12.10
N ILE A 16 1.99 -22.43 -12.33
CA ILE A 16 2.29 -21.37 -11.38
C ILE A 16 1.04 -20.49 -11.34
N ALA A 17 0.11 -20.80 -10.46
CA ALA A 17 -0.96 -19.88 -10.09
C ALA A 17 -0.32 -18.70 -9.39
N GLY A 18 0.08 -17.69 -10.16
CA GLY A 18 0.42 -16.38 -9.63
C GLY A 18 -0.84 -15.85 -8.93
N CYS A 19 -0.84 -15.82 -7.61
CA CYS A 19 -1.85 -15.08 -6.85
C CYS A 19 -1.68 -13.60 -7.20
N THR A 20 -2.33 -13.16 -8.26
CA THR A 20 -2.60 -11.73 -8.48
C THR A 20 -3.65 -11.36 -7.44
N SER A 21 -3.22 -10.90 -6.28
CA SER A 21 -4.12 -10.26 -5.34
C SER A 21 -4.78 -9.08 -6.07
N GLY A 22 -6.10 -9.13 -6.23
CA GLY A 22 -6.86 -8.03 -6.81
C GLY A 22 -6.65 -6.73 -6.03
N PRO A 23 -7.12 -5.59 -6.55
CA PRO A 23 -7.02 -4.31 -5.84
C PRO A 23 -7.64 -4.42 -4.45
N MET A 24 -7.04 -3.73 -3.48
CA MET A 24 -7.64 -3.59 -2.15
C MET A 24 -8.71 -2.53 -2.22
N GLU A 25 -9.90 -2.84 -1.72
CA GLU A 25 -11.05 -1.95 -1.81
C GLU A 25 -11.54 -1.56 -0.42
N SER A 26 -12.04 -0.32 -0.29
CA SER A 26 -12.79 0.11 0.88
C SER A 26 -14.12 -0.66 0.99
N ARG A 27 -14.73 -0.64 2.17
CA ARG A 27 -15.99 -1.36 2.42
C ARG A 27 -17.10 -0.96 1.46
N GLU A 28 -17.24 0.33 1.16
CA GLU A 28 -18.25 0.86 0.23
C GLU A 28 -17.78 0.83 -1.24
N GLY A 29 -16.55 0.38 -1.51
CA GLY A 29 -15.98 0.27 -2.84
C GLY A 29 -15.61 1.61 -3.50
N ASN A 30 -15.62 2.72 -2.76
CA ASN A 30 -15.30 4.04 -3.29
C ASN A 30 -13.80 4.31 -3.41
N VAL A 31 -12.96 3.55 -2.72
CA VAL A 31 -11.50 3.60 -2.83
C VAL A 31 -10.98 2.21 -3.21
N LYS A 32 -10.18 2.15 -4.28
CA LYS A 32 -9.56 0.94 -4.80
C LYS A 32 -8.07 1.20 -4.96
N VAL A 33 -7.24 0.43 -4.26
CA VAL A 33 -5.78 0.58 -4.29
C VAL A 33 -5.17 -0.64 -4.97
N THR A 34 -4.40 -0.39 -6.02
CA THR A 34 -3.69 -1.44 -6.77
C THR A 34 -2.26 -1.61 -6.25
N LEU A 35 -1.58 -0.49 -5.95
CA LEU A 35 -0.27 -0.46 -5.29
C LEU A 35 -0.35 0.46 -4.05
N PRO A 36 0.42 0.20 -3.00
CA PRO A 36 1.36 -0.92 -2.85
C PRO A 36 0.63 -2.26 -2.66
N ALA A 37 1.35 -3.36 -2.90
CA ALA A 37 0.87 -4.68 -2.52
C ALA A 37 0.84 -4.83 -0.98
N ARG A 38 0.07 -5.78 -0.47
CA ARG A 38 0.09 -6.09 0.96
C ARG A 38 1.49 -6.54 1.38
N GLN A 39 1.98 -6.00 2.51
CA GLN A 39 3.31 -6.28 3.07
C GLN A 39 4.47 -5.81 2.17
N GLU A 40 4.21 -4.89 1.23
CA GLU A 40 5.27 -4.27 0.46
C GLU A 40 6.31 -3.63 1.38
N THR A 41 7.58 -3.74 1.00
CA THR A 41 8.69 -3.23 1.81
C THR A 41 8.97 -1.78 1.46
N VAL A 42 8.95 -0.92 2.47
CA VAL A 42 9.44 0.46 2.39
C VAL A 42 10.83 0.52 3.01
N THR A 43 11.81 0.95 2.22
CA THR A 43 13.19 1.12 2.70
C THR A 43 13.46 2.57 3.05
N PHE A 44 13.94 2.82 4.27
CA PHE A 44 14.30 4.14 4.78
C PHE A 44 15.80 4.36 4.68
N GLY A 45 16.19 5.48 4.10
CA GLY A 45 17.58 5.97 4.08
C GLY A 45 17.82 7.01 5.17
N LYS A 46 18.94 6.89 5.90
CA LYS A 46 19.35 7.88 6.89
C LYS A 46 19.81 9.17 6.22
N GLN A 47 19.32 10.29 6.71
CA GLN A 47 19.67 11.62 6.23
C GLN A 47 20.85 12.21 7.06
N ALA A 48 21.48 13.26 6.54
CA ALA A 48 22.63 13.92 7.22
C ALA A 48 22.25 14.53 8.59
N ASP A 49 20.99 14.93 8.76
CA ASP A 49 20.43 15.45 10.01
C ASP A 49 20.02 14.36 11.01
N GLY A 50 20.28 13.10 10.67
CA GLY A 50 19.94 11.93 11.47
C GLY A 50 18.49 11.43 11.29
N SER A 51 17.64 12.15 10.57
CA SER A 51 16.29 11.70 10.22
C SER A 51 16.32 10.54 9.23
N TRP A 52 15.18 9.89 9.05
CA TRP A 52 14.99 8.79 8.11
C TRP A 52 13.94 9.18 7.08
N LYS A 53 14.20 8.91 5.80
CA LYS A 53 13.23 9.13 4.72
C LYS A 53 13.07 7.89 3.88
N GLY A 54 11.82 7.60 3.53
CA GLY A 54 11.44 6.55 2.59
C GLY A 54 10.34 7.05 1.67
N SER A 55 10.03 6.28 0.65
CA SER A 55 8.91 6.58 -0.24
C SER A 55 8.19 5.31 -0.64
N ILE A 56 6.92 5.47 -0.99
CA ILE A 56 6.11 4.38 -1.51
C ILE A 56 5.20 4.91 -2.63
N ARG A 57 5.17 4.19 -3.74
CA ARG A 57 4.25 4.51 -4.82
C ARG A 57 2.88 3.94 -4.51
N THR A 58 1.84 4.76 -4.68
CA THR A 58 0.44 4.33 -4.56
C THR A 58 -0.29 4.62 -5.85
N THR A 59 -1.02 3.62 -6.34
CA THR A 59 -1.85 3.71 -7.54
C THR A 59 -3.21 3.12 -7.27
N GLY A 60 -4.20 3.64 -7.97
CA GLY A 60 -5.56 3.13 -7.83
C GLY A 60 -6.60 4.06 -8.44
N SER A 61 -7.80 3.96 -7.93
CA SER A 61 -8.89 4.87 -8.29
C SER A 61 -9.79 5.14 -7.09
N ALA A 62 -10.40 6.31 -7.06
CA ALA A 62 -11.35 6.66 -6.02
C ALA A 62 -12.51 7.47 -6.60
N ARG A 63 -13.67 7.32 -5.97
CA ARG A 63 -14.86 8.13 -6.21
C ARG A 63 -15.04 9.08 -5.04
N ALA A 64 -14.17 10.08 -4.97
CA ALA A 64 -14.12 11.05 -3.89
C ALA A 64 -14.81 12.36 -4.27
N TRP A 65 -15.49 12.98 -3.31
CA TRP A 65 -15.98 14.32 -3.46
C TRP A 65 -14.81 15.29 -3.70
N GLU A 66 -14.94 16.22 -4.63
CA GLU A 66 -13.87 17.13 -5.04
C GLU A 66 -12.58 16.46 -5.51
N ALA A 67 -12.65 15.20 -5.94
CA ALA A 67 -11.49 14.43 -6.42
C ALA A 67 -10.33 14.31 -5.40
N THR A 68 -10.58 14.52 -4.11
CA THR A 68 -9.53 14.54 -3.08
C THR A 68 -9.53 13.25 -2.28
N VAL A 69 -8.36 12.62 -2.19
CA VAL A 69 -8.09 11.42 -1.40
C VAL A 69 -7.03 11.75 -0.36
N SER A 70 -7.25 11.35 0.87
CA SER A 70 -6.33 11.52 1.99
C SER A 70 -5.54 10.25 2.25
N TRP A 71 -4.37 10.40 2.87
CA TRP A 71 -3.55 9.28 3.29
C TRP A 71 -2.82 9.57 4.59
N GLU A 72 -2.54 8.51 5.33
CA GLU A 72 -1.63 8.52 6.46
C GLU A 72 -0.79 7.23 6.48
N ALA A 73 0.48 7.38 6.80
CA ALA A 73 1.38 6.25 6.99
C ALA A 73 1.80 6.19 8.45
N MET A 74 1.74 5.02 9.05
CA MET A 74 1.99 4.80 10.46
C MET A 74 2.93 3.61 10.66
N ARG A 75 3.80 3.70 11.65
CA ARG A 75 4.57 2.59 12.18
C ARG A 75 3.85 1.99 13.38
N GLN A 76 3.78 0.68 13.43
CA GLN A 76 3.24 -0.04 14.56
C GLN A 76 4.37 -0.41 15.53
N LEU A 77 4.40 0.24 16.70
CA LEU A 77 5.35 -0.04 17.78
C LEU A 77 4.87 -1.18 18.66
N SER A 78 3.56 -1.24 18.91
CA SER A 78 2.88 -2.34 19.59
C SER A 78 1.46 -2.47 19.01
N PRO A 79 0.67 -3.50 19.38
CA PRO A 79 -0.70 -3.64 18.85
C PRO A 79 -1.56 -2.38 18.98
N ASP A 80 -1.37 -1.60 20.05
CA ASP A 80 -2.19 -0.44 20.40
C ASP A 80 -1.44 0.90 20.23
N LEU A 81 -0.18 0.89 19.75
CA LEU A 81 0.63 2.08 19.63
C LEU A 81 1.11 2.28 18.20
N LEU A 82 0.60 3.32 17.56
CA LEU A 82 0.99 3.77 16.23
C LEU A 82 1.73 5.10 16.31
N THR A 83 2.78 5.26 15.49
CA THR A 83 3.53 6.51 15.34
C THR A 83 3.45 6.94 13.88
N SER A 84 3.16 8.22 13.64
CA SER A 84 3.05 8.77 12.28
C SER A 84 4.39 8.74 11.55
N LEU A 85 4.37 8.32 10.30
CA LEU A 85 5.48 8.42 9.34
C LEU A 85 5.19 9.45 8.25
N GLY A 86 3.99 10.00 8.23
CA GLY A 86 3.55 11.02 7.29
C GLY A 86 2.06 10.95 7.01
N GLN A 87 1.53 12.06 6.53
CA GLN A 87 0.14 12.19 6.13
C GLN A 87 0.00 13.28 5.07
N GLY A 88 -1.10 13.26 4.35
CA GLY A 88 -1.39 14.28 3.33
C GLY A 88 -2.62 13.95 2.52
N SER A 89 -2.75 14.65 1.40
CA SER A 89 -3.80 14.39 0.43
C SER A 89 -3.27 14.57 -0.99
N PHE A 90 -3.96 13.99 -1.95
CA PHE A 90 -3.70 14.15 -3.37
C PHE A 90 -5.00 14.17 -4.15
N MET A 91 -4.94 14.64 -5.38
CA MET A 91 -6.09 14.68 -6.27
C MET A 91 -6.09 13.47 -7.20
N THR A 92 -7.31 12.99 -7.51
CA THR A 92 -7.58 12.01 -8.55
C THR A 92 -7.93 12.70 -9.85
N SER A 93 -7.91 11.96 -10.96
CA SER A 93 -8.21 12.52 -12.31
C SER A 93 -9.68 12.92 -12.50
N ALA A 94 -10.59 12.48 -11.63
CA ALA A 94 -12.01 12.83 -11.62
C ALA A 94 -12.55 12.72 -10.21
N GLY A 95 -13.65 13.43 -9.91
CA GLY A 95 -14.39 13.33 -8.65
C GLY A 95 -15.72 12.63 -8.81
N ALA A 96 -16.41 12.39 -7.68
CA ALA A 96 -17.73 11.79 -7.67
C ALA A 96 -18.70 12.53 -8.62
N PRO A 97 -19.57 11.80 -9.33
CA PRO A 97 -19.90 10.39 -9.19
C PRO A 97 -18.95 9.41 -9.88
N GLU A 98 -17.95 9.89 -10.60
CA GLU A 98 -17.02 9.05 -11.36
C GLU A 98 -15.83 8.60 -10.52
N PHE A 99 -15.17 7.52 -10.97
CA PHE A 99 -13.90 7.10 -10.42
C PHE A 99 -12.76 7.86 -11.11
N GLY A 100 -12.00 8.62 -10.33
CA GLY A 100 -10.75 9.22 -10.79
C GLY A 100 -9.56 8.33 -10.45
N ALA A 101 -8.64 8.14 -11.43
CA ALA A 101 -7.40 7.42 -11.20
C ALA A 101 -6.40 8.28 -10.40
N PHE A 102 -5.51 7.61 -9.65
CA PHE A 102 -4.36 8.24 -9.01
C PHE A 102 -3.09 7.40 -9.18
N ASP A 103 -1.96 8.10 -9.23
CA ASP A 103 -0.61 7.55 -9.26
C ASP A 103 0.31 8.55 -8.55
N GLN A 104 0.65 8.25 -7.30
CA GLN A 104 1.37 9.17 -6.42
C GLN A 104 2.55 8.46 -5.75
N THR A 105 3.62 9.21 -5.52
CA THR A 105 4.71 8.80 -4.65
C THR A 105 4.57 9.53 -3.32
N LEU A 106 4.30 8.78 -2.27
CA LEU A 106 4.12 9.29 -0.92
C LEU A 106 5.47 9.29 -0.20
N MET A 107 5.82 10.41 0.41
CA MET A 107 7.06 10.55 1.18
C MET A 107 6.79 10.26 2.64
N LEU A 108 7.55 9.33 3.19
CA LEU A 108 7.49 8.93 4.59
C LEU A 108 8.76 9.43 5.30
N ALA A 109 8.62 9.89 6.53
CA ALA A 109 9.74 10.37 7.32
C ALA A 109 9.60 9.98 8.78
N SER A 110 10.74 9.78 9.44
CA SER A 110 10.86 9.64 10.89
C SER A 110 11.94 10.57 11.39
N ALA A 111 11.67 11.32 12.46
CA ALA A 111 12.62 12.26 13.02
C ALA A 111 13.84 11.54 13.62
N ALA A 112 14.98 12.25 13.74
CA ALA A 112 16.20 11.71 14.35
C ALA A 112 16.01 11.29 15.81
N SER A 113 15.06 11.92 16.51
CA SER A 113 14.68 11.61 17.91
C SER A 113 13.76 10.40 18.04
N GLU A 114 13.18 9.95 16.94
CA GLU A 114 12.28 8.80 16.90
C GLU A 114 13.06 7.49 16.77
N PRO A 115 12.50 6.38 17.24
CA PRO A 115 13.09 5.07 17.00
C PRO A 115 13.25 4.78 15.50
N VAL A 116 14.28 4.02 15.14
CA VAL A 116 14.55 3.60 13.77
C VAL A 116 13.30 2.99 13.13
N PRO A 117 12.89 3.42 11.91
CA PRO A 117 11.64 3.00 11.29
C PRO A 117 11.72 1.58 10.71
N GLU A 118 11.78 0.60 11.58
CA GLU A 118 11.79 -0.83 11.23
C GLU A 118 10.55 -1.55 11.78
N GLY A 119 10.17 -2.67 11.14
CA GLY A 119 9.12 -3.55 11.57
C GLY A 119 7.84 -3.43 10.75
N LYS A 120 6.69 -3.37 11.43
CA LYS A 120 5.38 -3.28 10.77
C LYS A 120 4.94 -1.84 10.60
N GLY A 121 4.33 -1.56 9.45
CA GLY A 121 3.67 -0.30 9.16
C GLY A 121 2.28 -0.51 8.56
N ILE A 122 1.54 0.57 8.49
CA ILE A 122 0.23 0.64 7.83
C ILE A 122 0.21 1.90 6.98
N LEU A 123 -0.13 1.75 5.71
CA LEU A 123 -0.56 2.86 4.88
C LEU A 123 -2.08 2.85 4.82
N ARG A 124 -2.69 3.93 5.25
CA ARG A 124 -4.13 4.15 5.18
C ARG A 124 -4.45 5.13 4.07
N ILE A 125 -5.34 4.75 3.16
CA ILE A 125 -5.91 5.59 2.11
C ILE A 125 -7.40 5.74 2.41
N PHE A 126 -7.91 6.97 2.41
CA PHE A 126 -9.29 7.22 2.81
C PHE A 126 -9.85 8.50 2.18
N ILE A 127 -11.17 8.65 2.27
CA ILE A 127 -11.86 9.89 1.92
C ILE A 127 -12.22 10.62 3.22
N THR A 128 -11.94 11.92 3.27
CA THR A 128 -12.34 12.75 4.41
C THR A 128 -13.76 13.27 4.17
N SER A 129 -14.64 13.06 5.14
CA SER A 129 -16.01 13.56 5.11
C SER A 129 -16.02 15.10 5.17
N MET A 130 -16.68 15.74 4.22
CA MET A 130 -16.86 17.19 4.21
C MET A 130 -17.83 17.69 5.30
N LYS A 131 -18.61 16.76 5.88
CA LYS A 131 -19.59 17.12 6.90
C LYS A 131 -18.99 17.31 8.28
N ASP A 132 -18.05 16.45 8.65
CA ASP A 132 -17.54 16.35 10.02
C ASP A 132 -16.03 16.02 10.11
N GLY A 133 -15.34 15.92 8.97
CA GLY A 133 -13.92 15.60 8.92
C GLY A 133 -13.58 14.13 9.24
N SER A 134 -14.57 13.26 9.39
CA SER A 134 -14.34 11.85 9.69
C SER A 134 -13.70 11.12 8.50
N GLN A 135 -12.92 10.09 8.81
CA GLN A 135 -12.36 9.18 7.80
C GLN A 135 -13.44 8.22 7.32
N GLN A 136 -13.62 8.16 6.01
CA GLN A 136 -14.58 7.29 5.33
C GLN A 136 -13.87 6.48 4.24
N ASP A 137 -14.48 5.38 3.80
CA ASP A 137 -13.96 4.56 2.71
C ASP A 137 -12.49 4.17 2.90
N ILE A 138 -12.17 3.68 4.08
CA ILE A 138 -10.81 3.37 4.52
C ILE A 138 -10.30 2.10 3.85
N VAL A 139 -9.06 2.16 3.33
CA VAL A 139 -8.26 1.01 2.89
C VAL A 139 -6.97 1.00 3.71
N ASP A 140 -6.82 0.02 4.59
CA ASP A 140 -5.59 -0.20 5.37
C ASP A 140 -4.70 -1.24 4.68
N ILE A 141 -3.47 -0.85 4.39
CA ILE A 141 -2.48 -1.65 3.66
C ILE A 141 -1.31 -1.92 4.60
N PRO A 142 -1.15 -3.17 5.06
CA PRO A 142 -0.01 -3.53 5.87
C PRO A 142 1.29 -3.40 5.06
N LEU A 143 2.31 -2.81 5.68
CA LEU A 143 3.64 -2.59 5.12
C LEU A 143 4.71 -3.29 5.97
N THR A 144 5.85 -3.57 5.35
CA THR A 144 7.09 -3.93 6.03
C THR A 144 8.06 -2.76 5.94
N LEU A 145 8.54 -2.28 7.09
CA LEU A 145 9.48 -1.17 7.16
C LEU A 145 10.89 -1.70 7.39
N ARG A 146 11.87 -1.22 6.63
CA ARG A 146 13.29 -1.57 6.74
C ARG A 146 14.16 -0.34 6.58
N VAL A 147 15.34 -0.36 7.19
CA VAL A 147 16.38 0.63 6.92
C VAL A 147 17.35 0.10 5.88
N GLY A 148 17.77 0.97 4.96
CA GLY A 148 18.84 0.70 4.03
C GLY A 148 20.18 0.73 4.75
N GLN A 149 21.10 -0.11 4.28
CA GLN A 149 22.52 -0.11 4.73
C GLN A 149 23.27 1.06 4.11
#